data_a138e876169096ef618e3445fd5f8abd
#
_entry.id   a138e876169096ef618e3445fd5f8abd
#
_cell.length_a   1.000
_cell.length_b   1.000
_cell.length_c   1.000
_cell.angle_alpha   90.00
_cell.angle_beta   90.00
_cell.angle_gamma   90.00
#
_symmetry.space_group_name_H-M   'P 1'
#
loop_
_entity.id
_entity.type
_entity.pdbx_description
1 polymer ?
#
loop_
_entity_poly.entity_id
_entity_poly.type
_entity_poly.pdbx_seq_one_letter_code
_entity_poly.pdbx_strand_id
1 'polypeptide(L)'
;IRDRGACRIFVAAMLGLICSACSVTRKIPEGQYLLQKVKIDADKSTPRKERITAADFEKYVRQTPNKRFLGTNFYVWLYEQANPGKQNWWNNWKRRIGQEPVLLDMGLTERSAQNLKIFMDSKGFRASQVTFEVDTTSRRKRARVTYRTRQGEPYRIDSVSYEFRDKFLEQIILPDTANTLLRKGGIFDITVLDRERERIAAYLKERGYYNFTVNNIEYVADTLGGGHKVGLELVVKQNLTGYDERGLPVMDNNMVYRIDQINVFPNYDPTVARTDSTFLQPVSYT
;
A
#
# COMPACT_ATOMS: atom_id res chain seq x y z
N ILE A 1 56.75 -0.62 5.84
CA ILE A 1 56.72 -2.11 5.72
C ILE A 1 55.45 -2.70 6.38
N ARG A 2 54.71 -1.92 7.20
CA ARG A 2 53.58 -2.38 8.02
C ARG A 2 52.25 -2.52 7.25
N ASP A 3 52.06 -1.82 6.11
CA ASP A 3 50.79 -1.80 5.36
C ASP A 3 50.57 -2.96 4.38
N ARG A 4 51.64 -3.62 3.94
CA ARG A 4 51.53 -4.74 2.99
C ARG A 4 50.89 -6.00 3.60
N GLY A 5 51.03 -6.20 4.92
CA GLY A 5 50.43 -7.31 5.66
C GLY A 5 48.90 -7.16 5.81
N ALA A 6 48.45 -5.97 6.18
CA ALA A 6 47.05 -5.66 6.34
C ALA A 6 46.28 -5.74 5.00
N CYS A 7 46.89 -5.27 3.91
CA CYS A 7 46.30 -5.37 2.57
C CYS A 7 46.15 -6.83 2.09
N ARG A 8 47.17 -7.69 2.38
CA ARG A 8 47.11 -9.13 2.06
C ARG A 8 46.01 -9.87 2.85
N ILE A 9 45.84 -9.55 4.13
CA ILE A 9 44.79 -10.11 4.98
C ILE A 9 43.43 -9.65 4.48
N PHE A 10 43.28 -8.39 4.09
CA PHE A 10 42.04 -7.83 3.55
C PHE A 10 41.67 -8.48 2.20
N VAL A 11 42.64 -8.68 1.32
CA VAL A 11 42.43 -9.36 0.02
C VAL A 11 42.11 -10.83 0.22
N ALA A 12 42.75 -11.54 1.16
CA ALA A 12 42.45 -12.92 1.47
C ALA A 12 41.07 -13.09 2.11
N ALA A 13 40.64 -12.18 3.00
CA ALA A 13 39.30 -12.14 3.56
C ALA A 13 38.25 -11.84 2.48
N MET A 14 38.53 -10.95 1.55
CA MET A 14 37.67 -10.63 0.43
C MET A 14 37.55 -11.80 -0.58
N LEU A 15 38.64 -12.51 -0.86
CA LEU A 15 38.60 -13.73 -1.65
C LEU A 15 37.83 -14.87 -0.96
N GLY A 16 37.97 -15.02 0.36
CA GLY A 16 37.21 -15.99 1.15
C GLY A 16 35.70 -15.72 1.11
N LEU A 17 35.29 -14.45 1.14
CA LEU A 17 33.89 -14.03 0.99
C LEU A 17 33.32 -14.34 -0.40
N ILE A 18 34.11 -14.20 -1.45
CA ILE A 18 33.69 -14.49 -2.84
C ILE A 18 33.52 -16.00 -3.05
N CYS A 19 34.39 -16.84 -2.49
CA CYS A 19 34.28 -18.29 -2.55
C CYS A 19 33.08 -18.84 -1.76
N SER A 20 32.69 -18.17 -0.67
CA SER A 20 31.53 -18.55 0.13
C SER A 20 30.20 -18.34 -0.60
N ALA A 21 30.14 -17.42 -1.57
CA ALA A 21 28.93 -17.15 -2.36
C ALA A 21 28.50 -18.32 -3.27
N CYS A 22 29.39 -19.26 -3.57
CA CYS A 22 29.08 -20.44 -4.39
C CYS A 22 28.40 -21.57 -3.58
N SER A 23 28.48 -21.57 -2.25
CA SER A 23 27.96 -22.65 -1.40
C SER A 23 26.49 -22.48 -1.02
N VAL A 24 25.96 -21.26 -1.06
CA VAL A 24 24.59 -20.89 -0.60
C VAL A 24 23.48 -21.67 -1.32
N THR A 25 23.68 -22.02 -2.57
CA THR A 25 22.66 -22.74 -3.36
C THR A 25 22.79 -24.26 -3.28
N ARG A 26 23.79 -24.78 -2.55
CA ARG A 26 24.05 -26.24 -2.45
C ARG A 26 22.97 -26.97 -1.65
N LYS A 27 22.39 -26.30 -0.65
CA LYS A 27 21.35 -26.85 0.22
C LYS A 27 19.93 -26.70 -0.36
N ILE A 28 19.78 -25.97 -1.46
CA ILE A 28 18.47 -25.78 -2.10
C ILE A 28 18.07 -27.11 -2.78
N PRO A 29 16.83 -27.61 -2.53
CA PRO A 29 16.32 -28.84 -3.15
C PRO A 29 16.39 -28.78 -4.67
N GLU A 30 16.35 -29.93 -5.32
CA GLU A 30 16.26 -30.00 -6.78
C GLU A 30 14.91 -29.43 -7.26
N GLY A 31 14.93 -28.73 -8.37
CA GLY A 31 13.74 -28.07 -8.91
C GLY A 31 13.39 -26.74 -8.25
N GLN A 32 14.05 -26.35 -7.17
CA GLN A 32 13.85 -25.05 -6.52
C GLN A 32 14.99 -24.08 -6.85
N TYR A 33 14.68 -22.79 -6.88
CA TYR A 33 15.61 -21.73 -7.25
C TYR A 33 15.60 -20.60 -6.23
N LEU A 34 16.78 -20.12 -5.82
CA LEU A 34 16.94 -18.93 -5.00
C LEU A 34 16.56 -17.70 -5.82
N LEU A 35 15.60 -16.93 -5.34
CA LEU A 35 15.22 -15.66 -5.96
C LEU A 35 16.36 -14.65 -5.77
N GLN A 36 17.11 -14.41 -6.85
CA GLN A 36 18.28 -13.54 -6.80
C GLN A 36 17.99 -12.08 -7.11
N LYS A 37 17.04 -11.85 -8.02
CA LYS A 37 16.70 -10.50 -8.48
C LYS A 37 15.25 -10.45 -8.94
N VAL A 38 14.59 -9.37 -8.54
CA VAL A 38 13.33 -8.91 -9.14
C VAL A 38 13.62 -7.60 -9.86
N LYS A 39 13.20 -7.47 -11.08
CA LYS A 39 13.31 -6.27 -11.91
C LYS A 39 11.91 -5.88 -12.37
N ILE A 40 11.63 -4.59 -12.33
CA ILE A 40 10.43 -4.02 -12.93
C ILE A 40 10.87 -3.14 -14.08
N ASP A 41 10.44 -3.50 -15.28
CA ASP A 41 10.69 -2.76 -16.51
C ASP A 41 9.44 -1.97 -16.84
N ALA A 42 9.38 -0.75 -16.28
CA ALA A 42 8.24 0.13 -16.42
C ALA A 42 8.20 0.77 -17.81
N ASP A 43 6.98 0.91 -18.33
CA ASP A 43 6.73 1.53 -19.63
C ASP A 43 7.26 2.97 -19.67
N LYS A 44 7.94 3.30 -20.75
CA LYS A 44 8.50 4.62 -20.99
C LYS A 44 7.78 5.40 -22.10
N SER A 45 6.79 4.80 -22.75
CA SER A 45 6.02 5.42 -23.83
C SER A 45 5.10 6.54 -23.34
N THR A 46 4.59 6.41 -22.10
CA THR A 46 3.74 7.39 -21.46
C THR A 46 4.50 8.68 -21.12
N PRO A 47 3.89 9.87 -21.26
CA PRO A 47 4.50 11.15 -20.89
C PRO A 47 5.01 11.16 -19.44
N ARG A 48 6.16 11.78 -19.18
CA ARG A 48 6.85 11.71 -17.88
C ARG A 48 5.96 12.13 -16.68
N LYS A 49 5.04 13.05 -16.88
CA LYS A 49 4.14 13.56 -15.83
C LYS A 49 3.07 12.52 -15.41
N GLU A 50 2.72 11.60 -16.29
CA GLU A 50 1.65 10.62 -16.11
C GLU A 50 2.22 9.20 -15.96
N ARG A 51 3.53 9.06 -16.03
CA ARG A 51 4.21 7.77 -16.00
C ARG A 51 4.29 7.22 -14.58
N ILE A 52 3.84 5.98 -14.43
CA ILE A 52 4.09 5.18 -13.23
C ILE A 52 5.52 4.64 -13.31
N THR A 53 6.30 4.85 -12.26
CA THR A 53 7.71 4.46 -12.22
C THR A 53 7.90 3.08 -11.61
N ALA A 54 9.08 2.47 -11.81
CA ALA A 54 9.40 1.19 -11.19
C ALA A 54 9.31 1.26 -9.64
N ALA A 55 9.66 2.40 -9.03
CA ALA A 55 9.58 2.62 -7.59
C ALA A 55 8.14 2.57 -7.06
N ASP A 56 7.17 3.05 -7.85
CA ASP A 56 5.75 3.00 -7.47
C ASP A 56 5.22 1.57 -7.41
N PHE A 57 5.80 0.68 -8.21
CA PHE A 57 5.41 -0.71 -8.29
C PHE A 57 6.02 -1.60 -7.20
N GLU A 58 7.15 -1.24 -6.60
CA GLU A 58 7.91 -2.10 -5.68
C GLU A 58 7.07 -2.64 -4.52
N LYS A 59 6.19 -1.82 -3.95
CA LYS A 59 5.32 -2.21 -2.81
C LYS A 59 4.22 -3.23 -3.17
N TYR A 60 3.95 -3.44 -4.45
CA TYR A 60 2.95 -4.39 -4.94
C TYR A 60 3.53 -5.74 -5.30
N VAL A 61 4.86 -5.87 -5.33
CA VAL A 61 5.55 -7.14 -5.52
C VAL A 61 5.54 -7.93 -4.23
N ARG A 62 4.96 -9.14 -4.27
CA ARG A 62 4.80 -10.01 -3.09
C ARG A 62 6.07 -10.69 -2.64
N GLN A 63 7.01 -10.88 -3.55
CA GLN A 63 8.23 -11.63 -3.28
C GLN A 63 9.46 -10.77 -3.58
N THR A 64 10.22 -10.44 -2.54
CA THR A 64 11.44 -9.66 -2.65
C THR A 64 12.67 -10.56 -2.39
N PRO A 65 13.75 -10.42 -3.17
CA PRO A 65 14.96 -11.21 -2.95
C PRO A 65 15.65 -10.86 -1.65
N ASN A 66 16.46 -11.79 -1.15
CA ASN A 66 17.30 -11.54 0.03
C ASN A 66 18.22 -10.34 -0.16
N LYS A 67 18.50 -9.62 0.93
CA LYS A 67 19.50 -8.56 0.95
C LYS A 67 20.87 -9.09 0.57
N ARG A 68 21.62 -8.30 -0.18
CA ARG A 68 22.96 -8.66 -0.63
C ARG A 68 24.00 -7.76 0.03
N PHE A 69 25.11 -8.35 0.44
CA PHE A 69 26.26 -7.62 0.94
C PHE A 69 27.41 -7.71 -0.06
N LEU A 70 27.91 -6.58 -0.55
CA LEU A 70 28.95 -6.50 -1.58
C LEU A 70 28.67 -7.42 -2.80
N GLY A 71 27.42 -7.47 -3.24
CA GLY A 71 26.98 -8.31 -4.36
C GLY A 71 26.88 -9.82 -4.04
N THR A 72 27.19 -10.25 -2.83
CA THR A 72 27.13 -11.65 -2.38
C THR A 72 25.87 -11.93 -1.56
N ASN A 73 25.48 -13.21 -1.46
CA ASN A 73 24.36 -13.65 -0.62
C ASN A 73 24.81 -13.92 0.83
N PHE A 74 25.62 -13.00 1.40
CA PHE A 74 26.23 -13.16 2.73
C PHE A 74 25.22 -13.47 3.83
N TYR A 75 24.07 -12.80 3.86
CA TYR A 75 23.06 -13.01 4.89
C TYR A 75 22.42 -14.39 4.81
N VAL A 76 22.21 -14.92 3.61
CA VAL A 76 21.70 -16.28 3.40
C VAL A 76 22.75 -17.31 3.81
N TRP A 77 24.02 -17.09 3.45
CA TRP A 77 25.13 -17.94 3.88
C TRP A 77 25.25 -17.98 5.40
N LEU A 78 25.14 -16.84 6.06
CA LEU A 78 25.21 -16.73 7.52
C LEU A 78 24.07 -17.52 8.19
N TYR A 79 22.85 -17.46 7.64
CA TYR A 79 21.70 -18.23 8.12
C TYR A 79 21.94 -19.72 7.97
N GLU A 80 22.43 -20.18 6.83
CA GLU A 80 22.74 -21.59 6.58
C GLU A 80 23.86 -22.17 7.43
N GLN A 81 24.77 -21.32 7.94
CA GLN A 81 25.79 -21.70 8.88
C GLN A 81 25.28 -21.80 10.33
N ALA A 82 24.06 -21.38 10.61
CA ALA A 82 23.46 -21.51 11.91
C ALA A 82 22.91 -22.94 12.12
N ASN A 83 23.30 -23.59 13.22
CA ASN A 83 22.79 -24.91 13.58
C ASN A 83 21.50 -24.77 14.39
N PRO A 84 20.36 -25.36 13.94
CA PRO A 84 19.09 -25.29 14.65
C PRO A 84 19.12 -25.85 16.07
N GLY A 85 19.95 -26.88 16.31
CA GLY A 85 20.05 -27.58 17.61
C GLY A 85 20.98 -26.93 18.63
N LYS A 86 21.75 -25.89 18.27
CA LYS A 86 22.69 -25.24 19.18
C LYS A 86 22.23 -23.86 19.60
N GLN A 87 22.01 -23.64 20.90
CA GLN A 87 21.56 -22.36 21.47
C GLN A 87 22.71 -21.57 22.09
N ASN A 88 23.86 -21.44 21.42
CA ASN A 88 24.94 -20.59 21.89
C ASN A 88 24.85 -19.19 21.29
N TRP A 89 25.52 -18.20 21.92
CA TRP A 89 25.50 -16.79 21.51
C TRP A 89 25.85 -16.59 20.03
N TRP A 90 26.87 -17.25 19.53
CA TRP A 90 27.30 -17.17 18.12
C TRP A 90 26.24 -17.68 17.14
N ASN A 91 25.55 -18.74 17.52
CA ASN A 91 24.54 -19.33 16.69
C ASN A 91 23.26 -18.48 16.65
N ASN A 92 22.90 -17.90 17.81
CA ASN A 92 21.79 -16.98 17.92
C ASN A 92 22.08 -15.68 17.14
N TRP A 93 23.33 -15.17 17.19
CA TRP A 93 23.76 -14.03 16.38
C TRP A 93 23.65 -14.31 14.89
N LYS A 94 24.13 -15.46 14.39
CA LYS A 94 24.00 -15.87 12.99
C LYS A 94 22.55 -15.94 12.54
N ARG A 95 21.65 -16.46 13.36
CA ARG A 95 20.20 -16.55 13.06
C ARG A 95 19.54 -15.17 13.03
N ARG A 96 19.96 -14.28 13.93
CA ARG A 96 19.38 -12.93 14.03
C ARG A 96 19.78 -12.04 12.85
N ILE A 97 21.01 -12.15 12.36
CA ILE A 97 21.53 -11.36 11.24
C ILE A 97 21.29 -12.05 9.91
N GLY A 98 21.36 -13.37 9.88
CA GLY A 98 21.11 -14.18 8.70
C GLY A 98 19.66 -14.04 8.21
N GLN A 99 19.48 -14.30 6.92
CA GLN A 99 18.16 -14.32 6.27
C GLN A 99 17.89 -15.70 5.68
N GLU A 100 16.71 -16.20 5.94
CA GLU A 100 16.24 -17.43 5.29
C GLU A 100 16.26 -17.25 3.76
N PRO A 101 16.69 -18.28 2.99
CA PRO A 101 16.71 -18.18 1.52
C PRO A 101 15.30 -18.01 0.97
N VAL A 102 15.08 -16.93 0.24
CA VAL A 102 13.83 -16.71 -0.48
C VAL A 102 13.86 -17.52 -1.76
N LEU A 103 13.07 -18.57 -1.83
CA LEU A 103 12.94 -19.41 -3.02
C LEU A 103 11.90 -18.84 -3.97
N LEU A 104 12.10 -19.03 -5.27
CA LEU A 104 11.13 -18.63 -6.29
C LEU A 104 9.81 -19.36 -6.07
N ASP A 105 8.74 -18.60 -5.92
CA ASP A 105 7.36 -19.07 -5.90
C ASP A 105 6.62 -18.48 -7.11
N MET A 106 6.17 -19.35 -8.03
CA MET A 106 5.46 -18.94 -9.22
C MET A 106 4.10 -18.35 -8.91
N GLY A 107 3.38 -18.89 -7.89
CA GLY A 107 2.09 -18.35 -7.46
C GLY A 107 2.21 -16.92 -6.90
N LEU A 108 3.26 -16.63 -6.13
CA LEU A 108 3.55 -15.26 -5.67
C LEU A 108 3.98 -14.35 -6.82
N THR A 109 4.67 -14.88 -7.83
CA THR A 109 5.06 -14.14 -9.03
C THR A 109 3.84 -13.72 -9.85
N GLU A 110 2.90 -14.64 -10.09
CA GLU A 110 1.64 -14.36 -10.78
C GLU A 110 0.76 -13.36 -10.00
N ARG A 111 0.62 -13.56 -8.69
CA ARG A 111 -0.11 -12.61 -7.82
C ARG A 111 0.53 -11.22 -7.84
N SER A 112 1.85 -11.13 -7.92
CA SER A 112 2.53 -9.85 -8.08
C SER A 112 2.16 -9.18 -9.40
N ALA A 113 2.17 -9.91 -10.51
CA ALA A 113 1.76 -9.39 -11.81
C ALA A 113 0.31 -8.88 -11.78
N GLN A 114 -0.60 -9.63 -11.16
CA GLN A 114 -2.00 -9.20 -10.96
C GLN A 114 -2.09 -7.92 -10.11
N ASN A 115 -1.35 -7.84 -8.99
CA ASN A 115 -1.32 -6.64 -8.16
C ASN A 115 -0.82 -5.41 -8.90
N LEU A 116 0.22 -5.57 -9.74
CA LEU A 116 0.73 -4.49 -10.59
C LEU A 116 -0.33 -4.01 -11.59
N LYS A 117 -1.10 -4.94 -12.17
CA LYS A 117 -2.22 -4.62 -13.07
C LYS A 117 -3.32 -3.87 -12.32
N ILE A 118 -3.76 -4.37 -11.17
CA ILE A 118 -4.78 -3.72 -10.32
C ILE A 118 -4.34 -2.31 -9.93
N PHE A 119 -3.07 -2.15 -9.60
CA PHE A 119 -2.53 -0.82 -9.28
C PHE A 119 -2.59 0.14 -10.47
N MET A 120 -2.23 -0.30 -11.68
CA MET A 120 -2.35 0.54 -12.87
C MET A 120 -3.81 0.88 -13.19
N ASP A 121 -4.72 -0.09 -13.01
CA ASP A 121 -6.16 0.13 -13.18
C ASP A 121 -6.69 1.19 -12.20
N SER A 122 -6.24 1.13 -10.94
CA SER A 122 -6.60 2.14 -9.92
C SER A 122 -6.07 3.54 -10.25
N LYS A 123 -5.01 3.61 -11.06
CA LYS A 123 -4.43 4.86 -11.58
C LYS A 123 -5.05 5.32 -12.90
N GLY A 124 -6.12 4.68 -13.35
CA GLY A 124 -6.85 5.04 -14.56
C GLY A 124 -6.35 4.37 -15.85
N PHE A 125 -5.35 3.49 -15.78
CA PHE A 125 -4.78 2.80 -16.94
C PHE A 125 -5.41 1.42 -17.15
N ARG A 126 -6.71 1.36 -17.45
CA ARG A 126 -7.47 0.10 -17.55
C ARG A 126 -7.04 -0.81 -18.73
N ALA A 127 -6.52 -0.22 -19.82
CA ALA A 127 -5.97 -0.96 -20.95
C ALA A 127 -4.52 -1.44 -20.72
N SER A 128 -4.01 -1.28 -19.50
CA SER A 128 -2.65 -1.67 -19.14
C SER A 128 -2.43 -3.17 -19.21
N GLN A 129 -1.19 -3.58 -19.48
CA GLN A 129 -0.76 -4.97 -19.53
C GLN A 129 0.46 -5.20 -18.64
N VAL A 130 0.47 -6.32 -17.95
CA VAL A 130 1.62 -6.77 -17.17
C VAL A 130 1.98 -8.19 -17.62
N THR A 131 3.22 -8.36 -18.00
CA THR A 131 3.81 -9.69 -18.31
C THR A 131 5.00 -9.90 -17.39
N PHE A 132 5.38 -11.15 -17.17
CA PHE A 132 6.60 -11.46 -16.45
C PHE A 132 7.38 -12.55 -17.15
N GLU A 133 8.68 -12.51 -16.95
CA GLU A 133 9.62 -13.53 -17.42
C GLU A 133 10.42 -14.04 -16.24
N VAL A 134 10.60 -15.33 -16.18
CA VAL A 134 11.43 -16.00 -15.19
C VAL A 134 12.64 -16.62 -15.88
N ASP A 135 13.81 -16.08 -15.56
CA ASP A 135 15.09 -16.62 -16.01
C ASP A 135 15.69 -17.45 -14.89
N THR A 136 15.89 -18.76 -15.13
CA THR A 136 16.46 -19.71 -14.19
C THR A 136 17.80 -20.22 -14.67
N THR A 137 18.81 -20.16 -13.80
CA THR A 137 20.13 -20.72 -14.06
C THR A 137 20.28 -22.03 -13.28
N SER A 138 20.02 -23.16 -13.93
CA SER A 138 19.99 -24.50 -13.32
C SER A 138 21.29 -24.87 -12.59
N ARG A 139 22.47 -24.62 -13.18
CA ARG A 139 23.77 -24.90 -12.54
C ARG A 139 23.99 -24.20 -11.22
N ARG A 140 23.39 -23.01 -11.01
CA ARG A 140 23.54 -22.19 -9.80
C ARG A 140 22.26 -22.14 -8.96
N LYS A 141 21.23 -22.88 -9.34
CA LYS A 141 19.89 -22.86 -8.68
C LYS A 141 19.43 -21.46 -8.33
N ARG A 142 19.50 -20.53 -9.30
CA ARG A 142 19.16 -19.11 -9.13
C ARG A 142 18.09 -18.70 -10.09
N ALA A 143 17.18 -17.85 -9.65
CA ALA A 143 16.12 -17.30 -10.48
C ALA A 143 16.16 -15.77 -10.50
N ARG A 144 15.75 -15.20 -11.60
CA ARG A 144 15.51 -13.78 -11.80
C ARG A 144 14.11 -13.60 -12.37
N VAL A 145 13.32 -12.73 -11.76
CA VAL A 145 12.00 -12.37 -12.26
C VAL A 145 12.07 -10.97 -12.84
N THR A 146 11.54 -10.79 -14.04
CA THR A 146 11.40 -9.46 -14.68
C THR A 146 9.95 -9.24 -15.02
N TYR A 147 9.32 -8.26 -14.38
CA TYR A 147 7.99 -7.79 -14.73
C TYR A 147 8.11 -6.68 -15.77
N ARG A 148 7.34 -6.80 -16.86
CA ARG A 148 7.22 -5.75 -17.88
C ARG A 148 5.83 -5.19 -17.86
N THR A 149 5.72 -3.86 -17.75
CA THR A 149 4.43 -3.17 -17.71
C THR A 149 4.25 -2.31 -18.95
N ARG A 150 3.04 -2.27 -19.48
CA ARG A 150 2.59 -1.31 -20.50
C ARG A 150 1.38 -0.59 -19.96
N GLN A 151 1.46 0.73 -19.83
CA GLN A 151 0.39 1.53 -19.24
C GLN A 151 -0.80 1.72 -20.19
N GLY A 152 -0.55 1.95 -21.46
CA GLY A 152 -1.57 2.36 -22.42
C GLY A 152 -2.08 3.80 -22.15
N GLU A 153 -3.21 4.14 -22.75
CA GLU A 153 -3.84 5.45 -22.55
C GLU A 153 -4.67 5.47 -21.25
N PRO A 154 -4.58 6.54 -20.44
CA PRO A 154 -5.38 6.66 -19.23
C PRO A 154 -6.83 7.05 -19.56
N TYR A 155 -7.75 6.58 -18.76
CA TYR A 155 -9.11 7.12 -18.72
C TYR A 155 -9.10 8.51 -18.10
N ARG A 156 -9.86 9.45 -18.68
CA ARG A 156 -9.93 10.84 -18.21
C ARG A 156 -11.35 11.24 -17.87
N ILE A 157 -11.50 12.05 -16.84
CA ILE A 157 -12.78 12.62 -16.43
C ILE A 157 -13.26 13.58 -17.52
N ASP A 158 -14.42 13.29 -18.11
CA ASP A 158 -15.06 14.16 -19.12
C ASP A 158 -16.05 15.12 -18.49
N SER A 159 -16.83 14.63 -17.52
CA SER A 159 -17.81 15.40 -16.77
C SER A 159 -17.86 14.97 -15.33
N VAL A 160 -18.25 15.88 -14.43
CA VAL A 160 -18.55 15.60 -13.03
C VAL A 160 -19.95 16.15 -12.76
N SER A 161 -20.85 15.27 -12.29
CA SER A 161 -22.17 15.62 -11.80
C SER A 161 -22.32 15.26 -10.34
N TYR A 162 -23.31 15.83 -9.68
CA TYR A 162 -23.56 15.62 -8.25
C TYR A 162 -25.03 15.22 -8.07
N GLU A 163 -25.26 14.08 -7.39
CA GLU A 163 -26.56 13.65 -6.91
C GLU A 163 -26.61 13.77 -5.38
N PHE A 164 -27.64 14.42 -4.87
CA PHE A 164 -27.82 14.58 -3.42
C PHE A 164 -29.12 13.86 -2.99
N ARG A 165 -28.97 12.76 -2.26
CA ARG A 165 -30.11 12.11 -1.59
C ARG A 165 -30.49 12.84 -0.31
N ASP A 166 -29.51 13.52 0.31
CA ASP A 166 -29.71 14.48 1.41
C ASP A 166 -29.71 15.91 0.84
N LYS A 167 -30.89 16.49 0.70
CA LYS A 167 -31.08 17.80 0.09
C LYS A 167 -30.56 18.98 0.93
N PHE A 168 -30.36 18.79 2.23
CA PHE A 168 -29.75 19.83 3.06
C PHE A 168 -28.26 19.98 2.76
N LEU A 169 -27.57 18.89 2.46
CA LEU A 169 -26.17 18.92 2.11
C LEU A 169 -25.88 19.52 0.73
N GLU A 170 -26.88 19.50 -0.19
CA GLU A 170 -26.75 20.12 -1.51
C GLU A 170 -26.36 21.60 -1.39
N GLN A 171 -27.06 22.36 -0.55
CA GLN A 171 -26.82 23.80 -0.35
C GLN A 171 -25.45 24.10 0.26
N ILE A 172 -24.82 23.15 0.91
CA ILE A 172 -23.53 23.30 1.58
C ILE A 172 -22.38 22.86 0.65
N ILE A 173 -22.56 21.74 -0.06
CA ILE A 173 -21.49 21.15 -0.88
C ILE A 173 -21.38 21.86 -2.24
N LEU A 174 -22.50 22.24 -2.90
CA LEU A 174 -22.44 22.86 -4.22
C LEU A 174 -21.61 24.14 -4.28
N PRO A 175 -21.69 25.07 -3.32
CA PRO A 175 -20.78 26.23 -3.33
C PRO A 175 -19.31 25.89 -3.18
N ASP A 176 -18.99 24.75 -2.54
CA ASP A 176 -17.62 24.29 -2.31
C ASP A 176 -17.04 23.50 -3.51
N THR A 177 -17.83 23.22 -4.54
CA THR A 177 -17.35 22.50 -5.74
C THR A 177 -16.23 23.24 -6.47
N ALA A 178 -16.05 24.54 -6.24
CA ALA A 178 -14.89 25.29 -6.73
C ALA A 178 -13.55 24.73 -6.22
N ASN A 179 -13.56 24.10 -5.03
CA ASN A 179 -12.39 23.50 -4.38
C ASN A 179 -12.20 22.01 -4.71
N THR A 180 -13.02 21.44 -5.60
CA THR A 180 -12.95 20.02 -5.95
C THR A 180 -11.60 19.62 -6.54
N LEU A 181 -11.15 18.42 -6.20
CA LEU A 181 -9.98 17.79 -6.80
C LEU A 181 -10.31 17.12 -8.13
N LEU A 182 -11.61 16.95 -8.44
CA LEU A 182 -12.09 16.30 -9.65
C LEU A 182 -12.14 17.33 -10.79
N ARG A 183 -11.21 17.22 -11.73
CA ARG A 183 -11.09 18.18 -12.84
C ARG A 183 -11.37 17.51 -14.16
N LYS A 184 -12.16 18.16 -15.02
CA LYS A 184 -12.32 17.74 -16.42
C LYS A 184 -10.97 17.61 -17.11
N GLY A 185 -10.75 16.51 -17.84
CA GLY A 185 -9.47 16.17 -18.47
C GLY A 185 -8.43 15.54 -17.54
N GLY A 186 -8.67 15.54 -16.22
CA GLY A 186 -7.84 14.84 -15.25
C GLY A 186 -7.91 13.31 -15.41
N ILE A 187 -6.86 12.61 -15.01
CA ILE A 187 -6.86 11.14 -15.04
C ILE A 187 -7.86 10.61 -13.99
N PHE A 188 -8.62 9.58 -14.37
CA PHE A 188 -9.53 8.87 -13.48
C PHE A 188 -8.73 8.00 -12.50
N ASP A 189 -8.15 8.62 -11.48
CA ASP A 189 -7.34 8.00 -10.44
C ASP A 189 -8.17 7.81 -9.17
N ILE A 190 -8.35 6.56 -8.73
CA ILE A 190 -9.11 6.22 -7.50
C ILE A 190 -8.54 6.96 -6.29
N THR A 191 -7.23 7.17 -6.22
CA THR A 191 -6.62 7.92 -5.11
C THR A 191 -7.10 9.39 -5.05
N VAL A 192 -7.37 10.00 -6.20
CA VAL A 192 -7.92 11.36 -6.27
C VAL A 192 -9.39 11.36 -5.83
N LEU A 193 -10.15 10.34 -6.24
CA LEU A 193 -11.55 10.17 -5.81
C LEU A 193 -11.64 10.01 -4.29
N ASP A 194 -10.78 9.19 -3.69
CA ASP A 194 -10.75 8.99 -2.25
C ASP A 194 -10.38 10.27 -1.49
N ARG A 195 -9.38 11.01 -1.98
CA ARG A 195 -9.04 12.32 -1.40
C ARG A 195 -10.18 13.33 -1.47
N GLU A 196 -10.96 13.31 -2.54
CA GLU A 196 -12.13 14.18 -2.65
C GLU A 196 -13.20 13.79 -1.64
N ARG A 197 -13.45 12.49 -1.41
CA ARG A 197 -14.33 12.02 -0.33
C ARG A 197 -13.85 12.51 1.04
N GLU A 198 -12.55 12.36 1.32
CA GLU A 198 -11.93 12.83 2.57
C GLU A 198 -12.07 14.35 2.72
N ARG A 199 -11.85 15.12 1.65
CA ARG A 199 -12.00 16.57 1.63
C ARG A 199 -13.41 16.99 1.97
N ILE A 200 -14.43 16.41 1.30
CA ILE A 200 -15.84 16.73 1.55
C ILE A 200 -16.23 16.32 2.98
N ALA A 201 -15.80 15.14 3.44
CA ALA A 201 -16.10 14.68 4.79
C ALA A 201 -15.49 15.60 5.84
N ALA A 202 -14.25 16.07 5.66
CA ALA A 202 -13.61 17.04 6.55
C ALA A 202 -14.35 18.38 6.55
N TYR A 203 -14.68 18.89 5.36
CA TYR A 203 -15.42 20.14 5.18
C TYR A 203 -16.78 20.14 5.90
N LEU A 204 -17.51 19.02 5.88
CA LEU A 204 -18.78 18.86 6.57
C LEU A 204 -18.61 18.69 8.07
N LYS A 205 -17.58 17.95 8.53
CA LYS A 205 -17.27 17.80 9.95
C LYS A 205 -16.96 19.13 10.63
N GLU A 206 -16.21 20.02 9.97
CA GLU A 206 -15.96 21.37 10.45
C GLU A 206 -17.25 22.20 10.62
N ARG A 207 -18.34 21.82 9.94
CA ARG A 207 -19.67 22.45 10.02
C ARG A 207 -20.64 21.73 10.96
N GLY A 208 -20.11 20.79 11.74
CA GLY A 208 -20.89 20.07 12.75
C GLY A 208 -21.56 18.79 12.28
N TYR A 209 -21.37 18.35 11.04
CA TYR A 209 -21.85 17.05 10.56
C TYR A 209 -20.93 15.91 11.03
N TYR A 210 -20.88 15.71 12.34
CA TYR A 210 -19.92 14.82 13.01
C TYR A 210 -19.96 13.38 12.50
N ASN A 211 -21.17 12.86 12.26
CA ASN A 211 -21.37 11.47 11.82
C ASN A 211 -21.17 11.27 10.30
N PHE A 212 -20.93 12.35 9.55
CA PHE A 212 -20.65 12.23 8.12
C PHE A 212 -19.27 11.63 7.88
N THR A 213 -19.19 10.61 7.03
CA THR A 213 -17.96 9.88 6.72
C THR A 213 -17.79 9.74 5.21
N VAL A 214 -16.61 9.31 4.79
CA VAL A 214 -16.33 8.98 3.38
C VAL A 214 -17.29 7.94 2.79
N ASN A 215 -17.90 7.08 3.62
CA ASN A 215 -18.86 6.07 3.20
C ASN A 215 -20.24 6.66 2.79
N ASN A 216 -20.50 7.92 3.16
CA ASN A 216 -21.68 8.65 2.72
C ASN A 216 -21.54 9.20 1.30
N ILE A 217 -20.36 9.05 0.67
CA ILE A 217 -20.10 9.47 -0.70
C ILE A 217 -19.79 8.26 -1.55
N GLU A 218 -20.50 8.14 -2.67
CA GLU A 218 -20.32 7.10 -3.67
C GLU A 218 -20.04 7.72 -5.03
N TYR A 219 -19.32 7.01 -5.89
CA TYR A 219 -19.09 7.42 -7.26
C TYR A 219 -19.73 6.42 -8.22
N VAL A 220 -20.48 6.96 -9.16
CA VAL A 220 -20.98 6.21 -10.32
C VAL A 220 -20.16 6.69 -11.54
N ALA A 221 -19.48 5.75 -12.19
CA ALA A 221 -18.64 6.04 -13.35
C ALA A 221 -19.25 5.48 -14.62
N ASP A 222 -19.57 6.35 -15.56
CA ASP A 222 -20.04 5.98 -16.89
C ASP A 222 -18.90 6.05 -17.91
N THR A 223 -18.63 4.92 -18.57
CA THR A 223 -17.58 4.77 -19.59
C THR A 223 -18.16 4.53 -20.98
N LEU A 224 -19.49 4.60 -21.16
CA LEU A 224 -20.19 4.25 -22.40
C LEU A 224 -19.92 5.22 -23.55
N GLY A 225 -19.44 6.43 -23.25
CA GLY A 225 -19.11 7.45 -24.27
C GLY A 225 -17.90 7.13 -25.15
N GLY A 226 -17.15 6.05 -24.85
CA GLY A 226 -15.93 5.65 -25.61
C GLY A 226 -14.75 6.61 -25.45
N GLY A 227 -13.65 6.36 -26.19
CA GLY A 227 -12.50 7.28 -26.26
C GLY A 227 -11.73 7.50 -24.94
N HIS A 228 -11.70 6.52 -24.04
CA HIS A 228 -11.04 6.61 -22.72
C HIS A 228 -11.55 7.80 -21.88
N LYS A 229 -12.86 8.09 -21.99
CA LYS A 229 -13.55 9.12 -21.23
C LYS A 229 -14.45 8.52 -20.17
N VAL A 230 -14.60 9.21 -19.04
CA VAL A 230 -15.45 8.82 -17.92
C VAL A 230 -16.34 9.99 -17.52
N GLY A 231 -17.67 9.79 -17.62
CA GLY A 231 -18.64 10.61 -16.89
C GLY A 231 -18.64 10.17 -15.43
N LEU A 232 -18.47 11.07 -14.50
CA LEU A 232 -18.39 10.78 -13.07
C LEU A 232 -19.55 11.47 -12.36
N GLU A 233 -20.35 10.69 -11.66
CA GLU A 233 -21.39 11.20 -10.77
C GLU A 233 -21.01 10.93 -9.31
N LEU A 234 -20.97 11.99 -8.52
CA LEU A 234 -20.74 11.95 -7.08
C LEU A 234 -22.09 11.92 -6.37
N VAL A 235 -22.41 10.81 -5.71
CA VAL A 235 -23.66 10.61 -4.98
C VAL A 235 -23.44 10.82 -3.50
N VAL A 236 -24.11 11.82 -2.91
CA VAL A 236 -24.11 12.09 -1.47
C VAL A 236 -25.31 11.42 -0.84
N LYS A 237 -25.05 10.39 -0.01
CA LYS A 237 -26.08 9.56 0.61
C LYS A 237 -26.57 10.14 1.94
N GLN A 238 -27.78 9.74 2.32
CA GLN A 238 -28.30 9.88 3.67
C GLN A 238 -27.50 9.02 4.66
N ASN A 239 -27.65 9.27 5.93
CA ASN A 239 -27.06 8.49 7.00
C ASN A 239 -27.90 7.24 7.30
N LEU A 240 -27.25 6.09 7.51
CA LEU A 240 -27.92 4.89 7.98
C LEU A 240 -28.11 4.99 9.50
N THR A 241 -29.37 5.05 9.95
CA THR A 241 -29.72 5.19 11.38
C THR A 241 -30.10 3.88 12.04
N GLY A 242 -30.46 2.85 11.24
CA GLY A 242 -30.83 1.53 11.76
C GLY A 242 -31.43 0.64 10.71
N TYR A 243 -32.12 -0.38 11.18
CA TYR A 243 -32.89 -1.29 10.34
C TYR A 243 -34.30 -1.38 10.91
N ASP A 244 -35.31 -1.46 10.02
CA ASP A 244 -36.69 -1.65 10.40
C ASP A 244 -36.97 -3.12 10.85
N GLU A 245 -38.20 -3.40 11.29
CA GLU A 245 -38.62 -4.75 11.72
C GLU A 245 -38.49 -5.81 10.63
N ARG A 246 -38.39 -5.40 9.36
CA ARG A 246 -38.20 -6.26 8.18
C ARG A 246 -36.71 -6.41 7.80
N GLY A 247 -35.82 -5.77 8.54
CA GLY A 247 -34.37 -5.76 8.26
C GLY A 247 -33.98 -4.84 7.10
N LEU A 248 -34.87 -3.92 6.68
CA LEU A 248 -34.52 -2.92 5.66
C LEU A 248 -33.80 -1.72 6.29
N PRO A 249 -32.83 -1.13 5.60
CA PRO A 249 -32.06 0.02 6.12
C PRO A 249 -32.96 1.26 6.24
N VAL A 250 -32.96 1.87 7.44
CA VAL A 250 -33.60 3.15 7.69
C VAL A 250 -32.58 4.25 7.45
N MET A 251 -32.86 5.09 6.45
CA MET A 251 -32.01 6.20 6.05
C MET A 251 -32.60 7.51 6.54
N ASP A 252 -31.76 8.39 7.07
CA ASP A 252 -32.17 9.72 7.55
C ASP A 252 -31.17 10.77 7.08
N ASN A 253 -31.58 12.03 7.08
CA ASN A 253 -30.69 13.14 6.72
C ASN A 253 -29.55 13.28 7.73
N ASN A 254 -28.42 13.75 7.26
CA ASN A 254 -27.27 14.00 8.12
C ASN A 254 -27.57 15.18 9.04
N MET A 255 -27.34 15.00 10.35
CA MET A 255 -27.66 16.00 11.37
C MET A 255 -26.42 16.78 11.79
N VAL A 256 -26.61 18.04 12.14
CA VAL A 256 -25.59 18.90 12.76
C VAL A 256 -25.53 18.62 14.26
N TYR A 257 -24.36 18.35 14.78
CA TYR A 257 -24.07 18.15 16.18
C TYR A 257 -23.40 19.41 16.74
N ARG A 258 -23.79 19.80 17.94
CA ARG A 258 -23.14 20.86 18.71
C ARG A 258 -22.65 20.31 20.05
N ILE A 259 -21.51 20.79 20.50
CA ILE A 259 -21.00 20.44 21.83
C ILE A 259 -21.89 21.17 22.84
N ASP A 260 -22.57 20.39 23.68
CA ASP A 260 -23.39 20.93 24.75
C ASP A 260 -22.53 21.24 26.00
N GLN A 261 -21.69 20.27 26.40
CA GLN A 261 -20.86 20.39 27.58
C GLN A 261 -19.51 19.71 27.39
N ILE A 262 -18.45 20.32 27.92
CA ILE A 262 -17.11 19.74 27.98
C ILE A 262 -16.78 19.47 29.45
N ASN A 263 -16.60 18.19 29.80
CA ASN A 263 -16.16 17.76 31.11
C ASN A 263 -14.68 17.38 31.07
N VAL A 264 -13.86 18.02 31.89
CA VAL A 264 -12.43 17.74 32.01
C VAL A 264 -12.17 17.05 33.36
N PHE A 265 -11.56 15.89 33.31
CA PHE A 265 -11.17 15.11 34.49
C PHE A 265 -9.63 15.16 34.65
N PRO A 266 -9.07 16.19 35.31
CA PRO A 266 -7.63 16.42 35.33
C PRO A 266 -6.85 15.33 36.09
N ASN A 267 -7.53 14.61 37.01
CA ASN A 267 -6.95 13.54 37.83
C ASN A 267 -7.50 12.15 37.45
N TYR A 268 -7.87 11.95 36.16
CA TYR A 268 -8.43 10.67 35.74
C TYR A 268 -7.39 9.55 35.84
N ASP A 269 -7.67 8.58 36.72
CA ASP A 269 -6.92 7.33 36.83
C ASP A 269 -7.85 6.15 36.42
N PRO A 270 -7.57 5.48 35.32
CA PRO A 270 -8.43 4.38 34.83
C PRO A 270 -8.46 3.17 35.76
N THR A 271 -7.51 3.04 36.68
CA THR A 271 -7.48 1.95 37.70
C THR A 271 -8.39 2.23 38.87
N VAL A 272 -8.55 3.49 39.28
CA VAL A 272 -9.40 3.95 40.40
C VAL A 272 -10.82 4.26 39.93
N ALA A 273 -10.97 4.82 38.73
CA ALA A 273 -12.27 5.24 38.18
C ALA A 273 -13.30 4.10 38.03
N ARG A 274 -12.86 2.84 38.02
CA ARG A 274 -13.75 1.66 38.01
C ARG A 274 -14.38 1.31 39.34
N THR A 275 -13.80 1.76 40.44
CA THR A 275 -14.19 1.38 41.82
C THR A 275 -14.80 2.53 42.63
N ASP A 276 -14.54 3.79 42.23
CA ASP A 276 -14.99 4.96 42.97
C ASP A 276 -15.67 5.97 42.03
N SER A 277 -17.01 6.02 42.08
CA SER A 277 -17.83 6.97 41.33
C SER A 277 -17.66 8.42 41.76
N THR A 278 -17.13 8.67 42.95
CA THR A 278 -16.87 10.02 43.47
C THR A 278 -15.61 10.64 42.88
N PHE A 279 -14.71 9.81 42.32
CA PHE A 279 -13.49 10.25 41.67
C PHE A 279 -13.76 10.97 40.34
N LEU A 280 -14.91 10.73 39.74
CA LEU A 280 -15.32 11.30 38.46
C LEU A 280 -16.17 12.58 38.66
N GLN A 281 -15.66 13.58 39.40
CA GLN A 281 -16.30 14.90 39.44
C GLN A 281 -15.79 15.74 38.27
N PRO A 282 -16.64 16.04 37.25
CA PRO A 282 -16.23 16.89 36.16
C PRO A 282 -16.05 18.34 36.62
N VAL A 283 -14.98 18.97 36.14
CA VAL A 283 -14.86 20.44 36.23
C VAL A 283 -15.53 20.99 34.97
N SER A 284 -16.67 21.67 35.17
CA SER A 284 -17.38 22.32 34.07
C SER A 284 -16.71 23.68 33.78
N TYR A 285 -16.35 23.89 32.52
CA TYR A 285 -15.95 25.19 31.99
C TYR A 285 -17.09 25.72 31.13
N THR A 286 -17.72 26.76 31.60
CA THR A 286 -18.71 27.56 30.85
C THR A 286 -18.00 28.64 30.04
#